data_d12b2002261aebadaa03e5ac0823e361
#
_entry.id   d12b2002261aebadaa03e5ac0823e361
#
_cell.length_a   1.000
_cell.length_b   1.000
_cell.length_c   1.000
_cell.angle_alpha   90.00
_cell.angle_beta   90.00
_cell.angle_gamma   90.00
#
_symmetry.space_group_name_H-M   'P 1'
#
loop_
_entity.id
_entity.type
_entity.pdbx_description
1 polymer ?
#
loop_
_entity_poly.entity_id
_entity_poly.type
_entity_poly.pdbx_seq_one_letter_code
_entity_poly.pdbx_strand_id
1 'polypeptide(L)'
;YGSCNPCVPSVDLSLQGIIDFTVPAGGSNGKAIHLVALQDIADLSIYGIGVANNGGGTDGQEYTFDAISVLAGDQILLARSPSDMALYFDSCYSQFDHVLTATSAISQNGDDAIELFLNGSVVETFGDINVDGTGECWEYMDSWAYKSAGDSTCLGGNWIFGGVNCTDGTTTTYNSSCPYPLCPLPSGCTDSLASNYDPSALVDDGSCLYSVTFNVDMNCE
;
A
#
# COMPACT_ATOMS: atom_id res chain seq x y z
N TYR A 1 14.43 -39.43 -23.26
CA TYR A 1 15.11 -38.26 -22.76
C TYR A 1 14.09 -37.12 -22.72
N GLY A 2 13.53 -36.83 -21.53
CA GLY A 2 12.67 -35.67 -21.31
C GLY A 2 13.54 -34.42 -21.39
N SER A 3 13.21 -33.48 -22.26
CA SER A 3 13.78 -32.15 -22.25
C SER A 3 13.34 -31.46 -20.95
N CYS A 4 14.26 -31.28 -19.99
CA CYS A 4 14.03 -30.34 -18.94
C CYS A 4 13.93 -28.94 -19.61
N ASN A 5 12.72 -28.41 -19.70
CA ASN A 5 12.55 -26.99 -19.97
C ASN A 5 13.39 -26.24 -18.88
N PRO A 6 14.21 -25.25 -19.22
CA PRO A 6 14.87 -24.47 -18.20
C PRO A 6 13.76 -23.95 -17.27
N CYS A 7 13.89 -24.23 -15.96
CA CYS A 7 13.01 -23.64 -14.97
C CYS A 7 13.13 -22.12 -15.15
N VAL A 8 12.11 -21.48 -15.70
CA VAL A 8 11.97 -20.03 -15.58
C VAL A 8 11.85 -19.82 -14.07
N PRO A 9 12.75 -19.07 -13.43
CA PRO A 9 12.61 -18.79 -12.01
C PRO A 9 11.21 -18.18 -11.80
N SER A 10 10.45 -18.76 -10.89
CA SER A 10 9.18 -18.18 -10.47
C SER A 10 9.51 -16.82 -9.85
N VAL A 11 8.73 -15.80 -10.19
CA VAL A 11 8.80 -14.49 -9.53
C VAL A 11 7.92 -14.64 -8.30
N ASP A 12 8.57 -14.79 -7.13
CA ASP A 12 7.89 -15.13 -5.88
C ASP A 12 7.59 -13.88 -5.03
N LEU A 13 8.02 -12.70 -5.49
CA LEU A 13 7.74 -11.37 -4.91
C LEU A 13 7.11 -10.47 -5.97
N SER A 14 6.17 -9.63 -5.57
CA SER A 14 5.49 -8.71 -6.49
C SER A 14 5.36 -7.32 -5.88
N LEU A 15 5.43 -6.28 -6.71
CA LEU A 15 5.00 -4.93 -6.34
C LEU A 15 3.50 -4.96 -6.05
N GLN A 16 3.10 -4.41 -4.90
CA GLN A 16 1.70 -4.32 -4.47
C GLN A 16 1.22 -2.88 -4.36
N GLY A 17 2.10 -1.97 -3.97
CA GLY A 17 1.78 -0.56 -3.89
C GLY A 17 2.99 0.34 -4.02
N ILE A 18 2.79 1.50 -4.64
CA ILE A 18 3.79 2.56 -4.76
C ILE A 18 3.22 3.77 -4.03
N ILE A 19 3.99 4.34 -3.11
CA ILE A 19 3.50 5.28 -2.13
C ILE A 19 4.36 6.54 -2.13
N ASP A 20 3.70 7.69 -2.18
CA ASP A 20 4.29 9.02 -2.02
C ASP A 20 3.34 9.89 -1.17
N PHE A 21 3.27 9.62 0.14
CA PHE A 21 2.37 10.33 1.04
C PHE A 21 2.96 11.66 1.50
N THR A 22 2.10 12.67 1.61
CA THR A 22 2.38 13.91 2.33
C THR A 22 2.23 13.70 3.84
N VAL A 23 3.07 12.82 4.43
CA VAL A 23 3.00 12.56 5.88
C VAL A 23 3.47 13.75 6.71
N PRO A 24 3.21 13.77 8.05
CA PRO A 24 3.30 14.98 8.90
C PRO A 24 4.58 15.80 8.76
N ALA A 25 5.70 15.15 8.46
CA ALA A 25 6.98 15.83 8.27
C ALA A 25 7.21 16.35 6.85
N GLY A 26 6.37 15.97 5.90
CA GLY A 26 6.54 16.27 4.47
C GLY A 26 7.80 15.67 3.86
N GLY A 27 8.08 16.00 2.60
CA GLY A 27 9.29 15.59 1.90
C GLY A 27 9.38 14.08 1.70
N SER A 28 10.57 13.50 1.94
CA SER A 28 10.83 12.10 1.61
C SER A 28 10.26 11.06 2.57
N ASN A 29 9.73 11.47 3.72
CA ASN A 29 9.34 10.55 4.79
C ASN A 29 8.11 9.68 4.44
N GLY A 30 7.26 10.18 3.56
CA GLY A 30 6.07 9.47 3.09
C GLY A 30 6.30 8.50 1.94
N LYS A 31 7.56 8.33 1.50
CA LYS A 31 7.89 7.46 0.39
C LYS A 31 8.06 6.02 0.86
N ALA A 32 7.34 5.10 0.19
CA ALA A 32 7.44 3.68 0.46
C ALA A 32 7.08 2.85 -0.77
N ILE A 33 7.53 1.59 -0.76
CA ILE A 33 7.13 0.56 -1.72
C ILE A 33 6.55 -0.59 -0.93
N HIS A 34 5.34 -0.99 -1.24
CA HIS A 34 4.66 -2.13 -0.67
C HIS A 34 4.80 -3.31 -1.63
N LEU A 35 5.23 -4.45 -1.09
CA LEU A 35 5.39 -5.70 -1.83
C LEU A 35 4.60 -6.82 -1.14
N VAL A 36 4.26 -7.84 -1.90
CA VAL A 36 3.65 -9.07 -1.39
C VAL A 36 4.46 -10.29 -1.83
N ALA A 37 4.74 -11.19 -0.88
CA ALA A 37 5.34 -12.47 -1.18
C ALA A 37 4.28 -13.41 -1.77
N LEU A 38 4.48 -13.90 -3.00
CA LEU A 38 3.56 -14.81 -3.69
C LEU A 38 3.82 -16.27 -3.30
N GLN A 39 5.03 -16.56 -2.80
CA GLN A 39 5.49 -17.87 -2.31
C GLN A 39 6.43 -17.63 -1.12
N ASP A 40 6.80 -18.71 -0.41
CA ASP A 40 7.83 -18.65 0.61
C ASP A 40 9.18 -18.31 -0.03
N ILE A 41 9.85 -17.26 0.48
CA ILE A 41 11.16 -16.83 0.03
C ILE A 41 12.13 -17.01 1.19
N ALA A 42 13.10 -17.92 1.03
CA ALA A 42 14.05 -18.24 2.09
C ALA A 42 15.08 -17.12 2.34
N ASP A 43 15.38 -16.34 1.33
CA ASP A 43 16.37 -15.24 1.36
C ASP A 43 15.88 -14.10 0.45
N LEU A 44 15.35 -13.04 1.07
CA LEU A 44 14.82 -11.89 0.33
C LEU A 44 15.92 -11.08 -0.35
N SER A 45 17.20 -11.24 0.04
CA SER A 45 18.33 -10.48 -0.52
C SER A 45 18.63 -10.76 -2.01
N ILE A 46 17.98 -11.79 -2.58
CA ILE A 46 18.04 -12.02 -4.05
C ILE A 46 17.22 -11.00 -4.83
N TYR A 47 16.33 -10.24 -4.14
CA TYR A 47 15.52 -9.18 -4.72
C TYR A 47 16.08 -7.79 -4.43
N GLY A 48 15.65 -6.82 -5.21
CA GLY A 48 15.98 -5.41 -5.02
C GLY A 48 15.02 -4.49 -5.75
N ILE A 49 15.17 -3.20 -5.49
CA ILE A 49 14.35 -2.13 -6.08
C ILE A 49 15.25 -1.13 -6.80
N GLY A 50 14.78 -0.59 -7.90
CA GLY A 50 15.31 0.60 -8.56
C GLY A 50 14.19 1.58 -8.87
N VAL A 51 14.51 2.86 -8.91
CA VAL A 51 13.61 3.96 -9.26
C VAL A 51 14.10 4.60 -10.57
N ALA A 52 13.29 4.49 -11.62
CA ALA A 52 13.59 5.13 -12.90
C ALA A 52 13.04 6.57 -12.90
N ASN A 53 13.90 7.51 -12.54
CA ASN A 53 13.50 8.89 -12.29
C ASN A 53 13.18 9.65 -13.60
N ASN A 54 12.03 10.34 -13.62
CA ASN A 54 11.63 11.32 -14.65
C ASN A 54 11.77 10.82 -16.10
N GLY A 55 11.48 9.54 -16.34
CA GLY A 55 11.56 8.95 -17.69
C GLY A 55 12.98 8.85 -18.26
N GLY A 56 14.00 8.85 -17.41
CA GLY A 56 15.41 8.77 -17.79
C GLY A 56 15.89 7.39 -18.21
N GLY A 57 15.04 6.38 -18.14
CA GLY A 57 15.37 4.97 -18.31
C GLY A 57 15.71 4.31 -16.98
N THR A 58 16.11 3.04 -17.02
CA THR A 58 16.52 2.33 -15.82
C THR A 58 17.85 2.85 -15.27
N ASP A 59 17.91 3.11 -13.97
CA ASP A 59 19.15 3.39 -13.23
C ASP A 59 19.78 2.13 -12.62
N GLY A 60 19.11 0.97 -12.81
CA GLY A 60 19.51 -0.31 -12.24
C GLY A 60 19.00 -0.52 -10.83
N GLN A 61 19.49 -1.57 -10.18
CA GLN A 61 19.11 -1.89 -8.81
C GLN A 61 19.83 -0.96 -7.83
N GLU A 62 19.08 -0.16 -7.07
CA GLU A 62 19.59 0.83 -6.11
C GLU A 62 19.47 0.38 -4.66
N TYR A 63 18.53 -0.51 -4.38
CA TYR A 63 18.33 -1.13 -3.07
C TYR A 63 18.34 -2.66 -3.18
N THR A 64 19.04 -3.31 -2.26
CA THR A 64 18.99 -4.76 -2.08
C THR A 64 18.33 -5.06 -0.75
N PHE A 65 17.35 -5.96 -0.73
CA PHE A 65 16.70 -6.33 0.52
C PHE A 65 17.65 -7.03 1.50
N ASP A 66 17.30 -7.02 2.77
CA ASP A 66 18.02 -7.76 3.80
C ASP A 66 17.84 -9.27 3.62
N ALA A 67 18.83 -10.05 4.07
CA ALA A 67 18.79 -11.51 4.05
C ALA A 67 17.85 -12.04 5.14
N ILE A 68 16.54 -11.90 4.92
CA ILE A 68 15.47 -12.42 5.77
C ILE A 68 14.62 -13.41 4.98
N SER A 69 13.94 -14.31 5.69
CA SER A 69 12.91 -15.16 5.11
C SER A 69 11.53 -14.52 5.24
N VAL A 70 10.69 -14.69 4.23
CA VAL A 70 9.28 -14.27 4.23
C VAL A 70 8.40 -15.41 3.77
N LEU A 71 7.16 -15.46 4.22
CA LEU A 71 6.19 -16.48 3.88
C LEU A 71 5.23 -16.01 2.79
N ALA A 72 4.63 -16.95 2.08
CA ALA A 72 3.60 -16.65 1.09
C ALA A 72 2.44 -15.86 1.73
N GLY A 73 2.11 -14.72 1.17
CA GLY A 73 1.09 -13.80 1.66
C GLY A 73 1.62 -12.66 2.51
N ASP A 74 2.87 -12.73 2.99
CA ASP A 74 3.46 -11.65 3.80
C ASP A 74 3.44 -10.32 3.04
N GLN A 75 3.01 -9.28 3.75
CA GLN A 75 2.99 -7.89 3.29
C GLN A 75 4.28 -7.19 3.76
N ILE A 76 5.04 -6.65 2.83
CA ILE A 76 6.36 -6.09 3.09
C ILE A 76 6.32 -4.60 2.74
N LEU A 77 6.61 -3.73 3.71
CA LEU A 77 6.73 -2.29 3.50
C LEU A 77 8.19 -1.88 3.51
N LEU A 78 8.71 -1.45 2.37
CA LEU A 78 10.00 -0.79 2.27
C LEU A 78 9.78 0.72 2.36
N ALA A 79 10.12 1.35 3.48
CA ALA A 79 9.80 2.75 3.77
C ALA A 79 11.03 3.59 4.06
N ARG A 80 11.02 4.86 3.64
CA ARG A 80 12.09 5.82 4.00
C ARG A 80 12.05 6.19 5.47
N SER A 81 10.86 6.31 6.05
CA SER A 81 10.64 6.57 7.46
C SER A 81 9.57 5.63 8.03
N PRO A 82 9.95 4.44 8.52
CA PRO A 82 9.01 3.52 9.15
C PRO A 82 8.18 4.15 10.27
N SER A 83 8.78 5.06 11.05
CA SER A 83 8.08 5.74 12.16
C SER A 83 6.99 6.69 11.67
N ASP A 84 7.22 7.45 10.59
CA ASP A 84 6.21 8.34 10.03
C ASP A 84 5.12 7.54 9.31
N MET A 85 5.50 6.44 8.64
CA MET A 85 4.54 5.51 8.05
C MET A 85 3.67 4.84 9.12
N ALA A 86 4.23 4.47 10.28
CA ALA A 86 3.47 3.93 11.41
C ALA A 86 2.43 4.94 11.92
N LEU A 87 2.79 6.21 12.01
CA LEU A 87 1.84 7.28 12.40
C LEU A 87 0.74 7.46 11.36
N TYR A 88 1.09 7.44 10.07
CA TYR A 88 0.12 7.66 9.00
C TYR A 88 -0.81 6.48 8.78
N PHE A 89 -0.30 5.26 8.82
CA PHE A 89 -1.12 4.04 8.68
C PHE A 89 -1.93 3.73 9.94
N ASP A 90 -1.52 4.24 11.12
CA ASP A 90 -2.20 4.00 12.39
C ASP A 90 -2.39 2.49 12.65
N SER A 91 -3.58 2.05 13.00
CA SER A 91 -3.89 0.63 13.26
C SER A 91 -3.64 -0.29 12.06
N CYS A 92 -3.74 0.25 10.84
CA CYS A 92 -3.42 -0.46 9.61
C CYS A 92 -1.95 -0.86 9.50
N TYR A 93 -1.04 -0.16 10.18
CA TYR A 93 0.39 -0.49 10.12
C TYR A 93 0.70 -1.93 10.50
N SER A 94 -0.13 -2.53 11.35
CA SER A 94 -0.02 -3.93 11.76
C SER A 94 -0.36 -4.95 10.65
N GLN A 95 -0.84 -4.49 9.49
CA GLN A 95 -1.08 -5.35 8.33
C GLN A 95 0.22 -5.66 7.56
N PHE A 96 1.30 -4.92 7.84
CA PHE A 96 2.59 -5.23 7.26
C PHE A 96 3.35 -6.20 8.16
N ASP A 97 3.61 -7.41 7.65
CA ASP A 97 4.34 -8.47 8.37
C ASP A 97 5.82 -8.10 8.53
N HIS A 98 6.37 -7.40 7.55
CA HIS A 98 7.75 -6.91 7.55
C HIS A 98 7.80 -5.44 7.19
N VAL A 99 8.51 -4.65 8.00
CA VAL A 99 8.79 -3.25 7.69
C VAL A 99 10.29 -3.04 7.64
N LEU A 100 10.76 -2.65 6.47
CA LEU A 100 12.17 -2.45 6.16
C LEU A 100 12.46 -0.97 5.96
N THR A 101 13.67 -0.55 6.33
CA THR A 101 14.08 0.84 6.14
C THR A 101 14.83 0.98 4.81
N ALA A 102 14.25 1.72 3.89
CA ALA A 102 14.97 2.18 2.71
C ALA A 102 15.84 3.39 3.07
N THR A 103 16.96 3.47 2.40
CA THR A 103 17.77 4.71 2.40
C THR A 103 17.23 5.68 1.33
N SER A 104 18.06 6.64 0.87
CA SER A 104 17.77 7.48 -0.30
C SER A 104 17.61 6.71 -1.61
N ALA A 105 17.78 5.38 -1.60
CA ALA A 105 17.63 4.52 -2.77
C ALA A 105 16.20 4.50 -3.34
N ILE A 106 15.16 4.66 -2.50
CA ILE A 106 13.80 4.91 -2.99
C ILE A 106 13.54 6.41 -3.00
N SER A 107 13.64 7.01 -4.17
CA SER A 107 13.59 8.48 -4.35
C SER A 107 12.36 8.97 -5.11
N GLN A 108 11.46 8.05 -5.49
CA GLN A 108 10.25 8.38 -6.25
C GLN A 108 9.52 9.59 -5.64
N ASN A 109 8.90 10.41 -6.49
CA ASN A 109 8.18 11.63 -6.08
C ASN A 109 6.80 11.78 -6.76
N GLY A 110 6.18 10.63 -7.07
CA GLY A 110 4.81 10.59 -7.58
C GLY A 110 4.70 10.43 -9.10
N ASP A 111 5.79 10.55 -9.84
CA ASP A 111 5.85 10.47 -11.29
C ASP A 111 6.95 9.55 -11.82
N ASP A 112 7.61 8.81 -10.92
CA ASP A 112 8.72 7.92 -11.24
C ASP A 112 8.24 6.47 -11.38
N ALA A 113 8.82 5.75 -12.36
CA ALA A 113 8.60 4.32 -12.50
C ALA A 113 9.44 3.52 -11.50
N ILE A 114 8.95 2.36 -11.10
CA ILE A 114 9.58 1.47 -10.11
C ILE A 114 9.88 0.12 -10.76
N GLU A 115 11.09 -0.37 -10.58
CA GLU A 115 11.52 -1.68 -11.05
C GLU A 115 11.82 -2.63 -9.88
N LEU A 116 11.25 -3.83 -9.95
CA LEU A 116 11.58 -4.95 -9.06
C LEU A 116 12.64 -5.83 -9.76
N PHE A 117 13.72 -6.09 -9.05
CA PHE A 117 14.85 -6.89 -9.53
C PHE A 117 14.87 -8.25 -8.83
N LEU A 118 15.23 -9.29 -9.57
CA LEU A 118 15.60 -10.63 -9.08
C LEU A 118 16.99 -10.97 -9.60
N ASN A 119 17.95 -11.17 -8.71
CA ASN A 119 19.35 -11.45 -9.06
C ASN A 119 19.92 -10.42 -10.06
N GLY A 120 19.61 -9.14 -9.87
CA GLY A 120 20.08 -8.03 -10.71
C GLY A 120 19.39 -7.90 -12.07
N SER A 121 18.34 -8.68 -12.34
CA SER A 121 17.53 -8.57 -13.56
C SER A 121 16.13 -8.06 -13.22
N VAL A 122 15.59 -7.13 -14.01
CA VAL A 122 14.22 -6.63 -13.86
C VAL A 122 13.23 -7.74 -14.10
N VAL A 123 12.29 -7.95 -13.17
CA VAL A 123 11.24 -8.98 -13.24
C VAL A 123 9.84 -8.38 -13.23
N GLU A 124 9.70 -7.15 -12.74
CA GLU A 124 8.42 -6.41 -12.76
C GLU A 124 8.71 -4.91 -12.82
N THR A 125 7.84 -4.15 -13.50
CA THR A 125 7.92 -2.70 -13.58
C THR A 125 6.55 -2.08 -13.36
N PHE A 126 6.49 -1.04 -12.53
CA PHE A 126 5.38 -0.11 -12.41
C PHE A 126 5.73 1.15 -13.20
N GLY A 127 4.78 1.68 -13.99
CA GLY A 127 5.01 2.86 -14.84
C GLY A 127 5.73 2.54 -16.15
N ASP A 128 6.22 3.58 -16.82
CA ASP A 128 7.08 3.48 -18.00
C ASP A 128 8.42 4.17 -17.71
N ILE A 129 9.50 3.42 -17.68
CA ILE A 129 10.84 3.91 -17.34
C ILE A 129 11.36 5.01 -18.29
N ASN A 130 10.75 5.16 -19.48
CA ASN A 130 11.16 6.15 -20.50
C ASN A 130 10.20 7.34 -20.56
N VAL A 131 9.23 7.43 -19.66
CA VAL A 131 8.22 8.50 -19.61
C VAL A 131 8.20 9.12 -18.22
N ASP A 132 8.32 10.45 -18.15
CA ASP A 132 8.01 11.23 -16.96
C ASP A 132 6.51 11.10 -16.68
N GLY A 133 6.16 10.61 -15.51
CA GLY A 133 4.77 10.30 -15.12
C GLY A 133 3.90 11.52 -14.86
N THR A 134 4.48 12.73 -14.83
CA THR A 134 3.73 13.98 -14.63
C THR A 134 2.61 14.13 -15.66
N GLY A 135 1.35 14.12 -15.20
CA GLY A 135 0.17 14.21 -16.06
C GLY A 135 -0.23 12.90 -16.75
N GLU A 136 0.53 11.83 -16.56
CA GLU A 136 0.20 10.51 -17.08
C GLU A 136 -0.89 9.82 -16.20
N CYS A 137 -1.52 8.80 -16.74
CA CYS A 137 -2.59 8.10 -16.04
C CYS A 137 -2.10 7.35 -14.77
N TRP A 138 -0.81 7.17 -14.61
CA TRP A 138 -0.18 6.45 -13.50
C TRP A 138 0.55 7.40 -12.52
N GLU A 139 0.34 8.72 -12.62
CA GLU A 139 0.84 9.68 -11.64
C GLU A 139 0.22 9.42 -10.26
N TYR A 140 1.07 9.39 -9.22
CA TYR A 140 0.68 9.12 -7.82
C TYR A 140 1.26 10.14 -6.84
N MET A 141 1.54 11.36 -7.31
CA MET A 141 2.09 12.45 -6.49
C MET A 141 1.20 12.74 -5.28
N ASP A 142 1.81 12.82 -4.10
CA ASP A 142 1.14 12.99 -2.80
C ASP A 142 -0.06 12.02 -2.64
N SER A 143 0.17 10.75 -3.00
CA SER A 143 -0.86 9.74 -3.15
C SER A 143 -0.26 8.33 -3.14
N TRP A 144 -0.95 7.41 -3.80
CA TRP A 144 -0.54 6.04 -3.98
C TRP A 144 -1.09 5.41 -5.26
N ALA A 145 -0.35 4.42 -5.77
CA ALA A 145 -0.83 3.41 -6.70
C ALA A 145 -0.90 2.05 -5.97
N TYR A 146 -1.93 1.25 -6.24
CA TYR A 146 -2.11 -0.06 -5.63
C TYR A 146 -2.50 -1.10 -6.66
N LYS A 147 -1.85 -2.26 -6.64
CA LYS A 147 -2.08 -3.35 -7.59
C LYS A 147 -3.39 -4.07 -7.27
N SER A 148 -4.37 -3.86 -8.11
CA SER A 148 -5.69 -4.48 -8.02
C SER A 148 -6.33 -4.50 -9.40
N ALA A 149 -7.11 -5.53 -9.67
CA ALA A 149 -7.93 -5.54 -10.88
C ALA A 149 -8.93 -4.36 -10.80
N GLY A 150 -8.87 -3.46 -11.77
CA GLY A 150 -9.71 -2.27 -11.86
C GLY A 150 -10.20 -2.04 -13.28
N ASP A 151 -11.16 -1.12 -13.45
CA ASP A 151 -11.69 -0.74 -14.76
C ASP A 151 -10.73 0.20 -15.53
N SER A 152 -9.57 0.51 -14.95
CA SER A 152 -8.57 1.40 -15.54
C SER A 152 -7.85 0.72 -16.69
N THR A 153 -7.74 1.41 -17.82
CA THR A 153 -6.88 1.02 -18.94
C THR A 153 -5.42 1.37 -18.70
N CYS A 154 -5.15 2.14 -17.63
CA CYS A 154 -3.82 2.53 -17.22
C CYS A 154 -3.01 1.31 -16.80
N LEU A 155 -1.78 1.18 -17.28
CA LEU A 155 -0.87 0.06 -16.99
C LEU A 155 -1.55 -1.32 -17.13
N GLY A 156 -2.38 -1.48 -18.16
CA GLY A 156 -3.06 -2.75 -18.45
C GLY A 156 -4.24 -3.09 -17.53
N GLY A 157 -4.75 -2.13 -16.75
CA GLY A 157 -5.91 -2.32 -15.88
C GLY A 157 -5.63 -3.09 -14.58
N ASN A 158 -4.36 -3.24 -14.21
CA ASN A 158 -3.95 -3.99 -13.02
C ASN A 158 -3.61 -3.08 -11.82
N TRP A 159 -3.85 -1.78 -11.93
CA TRP A 159 -3.55 -0.80 -10.90
C TRP A 159 -4.73 0.13 -10.67
N ILE A 160 -4.94 0.52 -9.42
CA ILE A 160 -5.85 1.59 -9.00
C ILE A 160 -5.03 2.69 -8.34
N PHE A 161 -5.55 3.91 -8.36
CA PHE A 161 -4.83 5.10 -7.91
C PHE A 161 -5.68 5.92 -6.95
N GLY A 162 -5.07 6.49 -5.92
CA GLY A 162 -5.73 7.40 -4.99
C GLY A 162 -6.12 8.74 -5.65
N GLY A 163 -5.36 9.12 -6.66
CA GLY A 163 -5.47 10.43 -7.32
C GLY A 163 -4.47 11.42 -6.76
N VAL A 164 -3.93 12.26 -7.62
CA VAL A 164 -2.90 13.25 -7.30
C VAL A 164 -3.33 14.14 -6.13
N ASN A 165 -2.44 14.37 -5.17
CA ASN A 165 -2.61 15.20 -3.98
C ASN A 165 -3.72 14.73 -3.02
N CYS A 166 -4.19 13.48 -3.11
CA CYS A 166 -5.32 13.01 -2.30
C CYS A 166 -4.97 12.82 -0.81
N THR A 167 -3.68 12.77 -0.45
CA THR A 167 -3.23 12.67 0.93
C THR A 167 -2.84 14.03 1.55
N ASP A 168 -2.97 15.12 0.80
CA ASP A 168 -2.64 16.47 1.27
C ASP A 168 -3.48 16.87 2.48
N GLY A 169 -2.79 17.40 3.50
CA GLY A 169 -3.43 17.86 4.72
C GLY A 169 -4.01 16.77 5.61
N THR A 170 -3.79 15.49 5.27
CA THR A 170 -4.22 14.35 6.09
C THR A 170 -3.15 13.95 7.10
N THR A 171 -3.55 13.36 8.22
CA THR A 171 -2.65 12.91 9.29
C THR A 171 -2.63 11.39 9.42
N THR A 172 -3.64 10.72 8.90
CA THR A 172 -3.74 9.25 8.84
C THR A 172 -4.40 8.83 7.53
N THR A 173 -4.20 7.58 7.13
CA THR A 173 -4.88 6.99 5.98
C THR A 173 -6.41 7.05 6.11
N TYR A 174 -6.93 7.00 7.34
CA TYR A 174 -8.38 6.96 7.61
C TYR A 174 -9.08 8.32 7.47
N ASN A 175 -8.36 9.43 7.62
CA ASN A 175 -8.93 10.76 7.39
C ASN A 175 -8.60 11.32 6.00
N SER A 176 -7.99 10.51 5.16
CA SER A 176 -7.78 10.80 3.74
C SER A 176 -9.06 10.57 2.93
N SER A 177 -9.23 11.31 1.85
CA SER A 177 -10.28 11.03 0.84
C SER A 177 -9.99 9.78 0.01
N CYS A 178 -8.77 9.26 0.10
CA CYS A 178 -8.30 8.08 -0.60
C CYS A 178 -7.56 7.14 0.37
N PRO A 179 -8.25 6.46 1.30
CA PRO A 179 -7.61 5.51 2.20
C PRO A 179 -6.82 4.46 1.43
N TYR A 180 -5.66 4.07 1.96
CA TYR A 180 -4.82 3.06 1.31
C TYR A 180 -5.54 1.70 1.29
N PRO A 181 -5.61 0.99 0.15
CA PRO A 181 -6.49 -0.17 -0.03
C PRO A 181 -6.22 -1.38 0.89
N LEU A 182 -5.00 -1.53 1.40
CA LEU A 182 -4.69 -2.56 2.41
C LEU A 182 -5.43 -2.31 3.73
N CYS A 183 -5.82 -1.06 3.99
CA CYS A 183 -6.37 -0.63 5.27
C CYS A 183 -7.89 -0.75 5.28
N PRO A 184 -8.47 -1.76 5.93
CA PRO A 184 -9.91 -1.81 6.10
C PRO A 184 -10.35 -0.59 6.93
N LEU A 185 -11.39 0.10 6.47
CA LEU A 185 -11.98 1.17 7.25
C LEU A 185 -12.53 0.60 8.57
N PRO A 186 -12.26 1.24 9.71
CA PRO A 186 -12.84 0.83 10.99
C PRO A 186 -14.35 0.73 10.87
N SER A 187 -14.92 -0.43 11.18
CA SER A 187 -16.36 -0.68 11.11
C SER A 187 -16.93 -0.92 12.52
N GLY A 188 -18.14 -0.42 12.74
CA GLY A 188 -18.85 -0.48 14.00
C GLY A 188 -20.14 0.31 13.94
N CYS A 189 -20.84 0.47 15.07
CA CYS A 189 -22.04 1.29 15.13
C CYS A 189 -21.70 2.78 15.04
N THR A 190 -22.13 3.46 13.97
CA THR A 190 -21.89 4.89 13.73
C THR A 190 -23.00 5.80 14.26
N ASP A 191 -24.10 5.25 14.79
CA ASP A 191 -25.20 6.03 15.36
C ASP A 191 -24.91 6.41 16.83
N SER A 192 -24.70 7.71 17.07
CA SER A 192 -24.44 8.25 18.41
C SER A 192 -25.58 8.06 19.42
N LEU A 193 -26.77 7.65 18.98
CA LEU A 193 -27.91 7.33 19.84
C LEU A 193 -27.95 5.85 20.25
N ALA A 194 -27.14 5.02 19.65
CA ALA A 194 -27.02 3.62 19.99
C ALA A 194 -26.23 3.42 21.29
N SER A 195 -26.59 2.38 22.06
CA SER A 195 -25.90 2.08 23.33
C SER A 195 -24.48 1.55 23.15
N ASN A 196 -24.15 1.07 21.96
CA ASN A 196 -22.84 0.57 21.54
C ASN A 196 -22.21 1.44 20.45
N TYR A 197 -22.50 2.75 20.43
CA TYR A 197 -21.85 3.69 19.54
C TYR A 197 -20.33 3.58 19.62
N ASP A 198 -19.68 3.45 18.47
CA ASP A 198 -18.22 3.44 18.35
C ASP A 198 -17.76 4.73 17.62
N PRO A 199 -17.18 5.70 18.35
CA PRO A 199 -16.72 6.95 17.76
C PRO A 199 -15.52 6.78 16.78
N SER A 200 -14.87 5.61 16.77
CA SER A 200 -13.78 5.29 15.85
C SER A 200 -14.27 4.66 14.54
N ALA A 201 -15.52 4.18 14.50
CA ALA A 201 -16.09 3.58 13.30
C ALA A 201 -16.30 4.61 12.20
N LEU A 202 -15.80 4.30 11.00
CA LEU A 202 -16.00 5.07 9.77
C LEU A 202 -17.05 4.44 8.85
N VAL A 203 -17.37 3.17 9.09
CA VAL A 203 -18.39 2.42 8.33
C VAL A 203 -19.34 1.76 9.32
N ASP A 204 -20.64 1.97 9.12
CA ASP A 204 -21.66 1.27 9.89
C ASP A 204 -21.72 -0.21 9.49
N ASP A 205 -21.52 -1.10 10.44
CA ASP A 205 -21.56 -2.55 10.26
C ASP A 205 -22.95 -3.16 10.56
N GLY A 206 -23.94 -2.31 10.87
CA GLY A 206 -25.28 -2.72 11.26
C GLY A 206 -25.40 -3.27 12.67
N SER A 207 -24.37 -3.13 13.52
CA SER A 207 -24.34 -3.64 14.89
C SER A 207 -25.04 -2.74 15.91
N CYS A 208 -25.62 -1.60 15.49
CA CYS A 208 -26.22 -0.62 16.40
C CYS A 208 -27.32 -1.22 17.28
N LEU A 209 -27.18 -1.05 18.60
CA LEU A 209 -28.12 -1.52 19.60
C LEU A 209 -28.88 -0.36 20.24
N TYR A 210 -30.21 -0.48 20.30
CA TYR A 210 -31.08 0.54 20.88
C TYR A 210 -31.81 -0.01 22.11
N SER A 211 -31.83 0.76 23.20
CA SER A 211 -32.62 0.43 24.38
C SER A 211 -34.09 0.77 24.13
N VAL A 212 -34.96 -0.21 24.17
CA VAL A 212 -36.42 -0.03 24.09
C VAL A 212 -36.98 -0.06 25.51
N THR A 213 -37.52 1.06 25.99
CA THR A 213 -38.21 1.12 27.28
C THR A 213 -39.70 0.88 27.06
N PHE A 214 -40.23 -0.22 27.56
CA PHE A 214 -41.67 -0.47 27.59
C PHE A 214 -42.26 0.09 28.90
N ASN A 215 -43.07 1.13 28.80
CA ASN A 215 -43.90 1.55 29.92
C ASN A 215 -45.16 0.66 29.96
N VAL A 216 -45.21 -0.26 30.90
CA VAL A 216 -46.41 -1.05 31.18
C VAL A 216 -47.25 -0.24 32.15
N ASP A 217 -48.33 0.38 31.67
CA ASP A 217 -49.33 1.03 32.51
C ASP A 217 -50.23 -0.07 33.04
N MET A 218 -49.92 -0.52 34.26
CA MET A 218 -50.77 -1.51 34.94
C MET A 218 -51.90 -0.79 35.69
N ASN A 219 -52.92 -0.35 34.97
CA ASN A 219 -54.16 0.03 35.55
C ASN A 219 -54.95 -1.26 35.89
N CYS A 220 -54.78 -1.81 37.12
CA CYS A 220 -55.68 -2.79 37.68
C CYS A 220 -56.88 -2.03 38.26
N GLU A 221 -58.05 -2.11 37.63
CA GLU A 221 -59.34 -1.87 38.29
C GLU A 221 -59.75 -3.10 39.11
#